data_39e179eb613368af3e6a061e39b10d38
#
_entry.id   39e179eb613368af3e6a061e39b10d38
#
_cell.length_a   1.000
_cell.length_b   1.000
_cell.length_c   1.000
_cell.angle_alpha   90.00
_cell.angle_beta   90.00
_cell.angle_gamma   90.00
#
_symmetry.space_group_name_H-M   'P 1'
#
loop_
_entity.id
_entity.type
_entity.pdbx_description
1 polymer ?
#
loop_
_entity_poly.entity_id
_entity_poly.type
_entity_poly.pdbx_seq_one_letter_code
_entity_poly.pdbx_strand_id
1 'polypeptide(L)'
;AFGNVEKMSENIEITPDYYDLDQIYERVDGLEKSSGGRAQVFVIGRSIEDREIKAVRISKNNSDADLPEILLAGTHHAREWISYEVPLSIAEFIVENMDSNPYVSDILERSVIWLVPVLNPDGYVYSRDQERYWRYNRRINPDMTVGVDLNRNYDSSWMQVEYVHGTGPFSEPETVAIRDLMKNSFEKPFENGIKSLDGLITYHSYGQMILYPPGSTNDPAEKSEYYNELASKMAELTFSECGSVYLVMQTSVLYLTFGEMT
;
A
#
# COMPACT_ATOMS: atom_id res chain seq x y z
N ALA A 1 -8.13 -19.94 -33.94
CA ALA A 1 -8.12 -18.70 -34.70
C ALA A 1 -7.99 -17.56 -33.72
N PHE A 2 -6.78 -17.04 -33.56
CA PHE A 2 -6.50 -15.85 -32.76
C PHE A 2 -6.87 -14.63 -33.64
N GLY A 3 -7.99 -13.99 -33.35
CA GLY A 3 -8.41 -12.77 -34.02
C GLY A 3 -7.67 -11.57 -33.44
N ASN A 4 -7.02 -10.85 -34.33
CA ASN A 4 -6.50 -9.48 -34.29
C ASN A 4 -6.42 -8.76 -32.91
N VAL A 5 -5.22 -8.84 -32.33
CA VAL A 5 -4.79 -8.03 -31.18
C VAL A 5 -4.42 -6.56 -31.60
N GLU A 6 -4.37 -6.24 -32.89
CA GLU A 6 -3.89 -4.96 -33.42
C GLU A 6 -4.91 -3.80 -33.39
N LYS A 7 -6.11 -3.97 -32.84
CA LYS A 7 -7.13 -2.90 -32.78
C LYS A 7 -7.51 -2.39 -31.40
N MET A 8 -6.76 -2.72 -30.35
CA MET A 8 -7.02 -2.21 -29.01
C MET A 8 -6.10 -1.07 -28.55
N SER A 9 -5.28 -0.51 -29.43
CA SER A 9 -4.34 0.57 -29.07
C SER A 9 -4.78 1.97 -29.50
N GLU A 10 -5.94 2.13 -30.13
CA GLU A 10 -6.46 3.45 -30.50
C GLU A 10 -7.67 3.79 -29.61
N ASN A 11 -7.50 4.83 -28.79
CA ASN A 11 -8.51 5.46 -27.93
C ASN A 11 -8.94 4.65 -26.68
N ILE A 12 -8.00 4.33 -25.80
CA ILE A 12 -8.36 4.32 -24.40
C ILE A 12 -8.37 5.80 -23.99
N GLU A 13 -9.54 6.46 -24.12
CA GLU A 13 -9.82 7.62 -23.29
C GLU A 13 -9.46 7.21 -21.87
N ILE A 14 -8.49 7.90 -21.25
CA ILE A 14 -8.22 7.77 -19.83
C ILE A 14 -9.54 8.13 -19.19
N THR A 15 -10.26 7.11 -18.72
CA THR A 15 -11.57 7.31 -18.13
C THR A 15 -11.41 8.26 -16.96
N PRO A 16 -12.32 9.22 -16.76
CA PRO A 16 -12.25 10.21 -15.67
C PRO A 16 -12.42 9.61 -14.26
N ASP A 17 -12.34 8.30 -14.10
CA ASP A 17 -12.72 7.58 -12.90
C ASP A 17 -11.64 7.52 -11.80
N TYR A 18 -10.40 7.96 -12.08
CA TYR A 18 -9.36 8.05 -11.07
C TYR A 18 -8.97 9.50 -10.80
N TYR A 19 -8.93 9.86 -9.54
CA TYR A 19 -8.59 11.20 -9.05
C TYR A 19 -7.12 11.56 -9.30
N ASP A 20 -6.83 12.85 -9.44
CA ASP A 20 -5.47 13.37 -9.34
C ASP A 20 -4.99 13.35 -7.87
N LEU A 21 -3.71 13.66 -7.65
CA LEU A 21 -3.11 13.59 -6.33
C LEU A 21 -3.76 14.57 -5.34
N ASP A 22 -4.10 15.77 -5.80
CA ASP A 22 -4.71 16.80 -4.96
C ASP A 22 -6.11 16.37 -4.53
N GLN A 23 -6.91 15.83 -5.45
CA GLN A 23 -8.23 15.26 -5.15
C GLN A 23 -8.16 14.07 -4.19
N ILE A 24 -7.14 13.20 -4.32
CA ILE A 24 -6.91 12.10 -3.38
C ILE A 24 -6.61 12.68 -1.99
N TYR A 25 -5.78 13.70 -1.92
CA TYR A 25 -5.42 14.33 -0.64
C TYR A 25 -6.58 15.12 -0.02
N GLU A 26 -7.46 15.70 -0.82
CA GLU A 26 -8.73 16.29 -0.33
C GLU A 26 -9.61 15.21 0.34
N ARG A 27 -9.72 14.01 -0.24
CA ARG A 27 -10.45 12.88 0.37
C ARG A 27 -9.78 12.44 1.67
N VAL A 28 -8.45 12.30 1.68
CA VAL A 28 -7.67 11.98 2.89
C VAL A 28 -7.91 12.99 4.01
N ASP A 29 -7.81 14.28 3.72
CA ASP A 29 -8.05 15.37 4.69
C ASP A 29 -9.52 15.44 5.10
N GLY A 30 -10.41 14.96 4.26
CA GLY A 30 -11.85 14.81 4.53
C GLY A 30 -12.13 13.80 5.65
N LEU A 31 -11.36 12.73 5.76
CA LEU A 31 -11.49 11.73 6.83
C LEU A 31 -11.30 12.34 8.21
N GLU A 32 -10.30 13.20 8.38
CA GLU A 32 -10.05 13.88 9.64
C GLU A 32 -11.24 14.77 10.02
N LYS A 33 -11.77 15.55 9.07
CA LYS A 33 -12.87 16.49 9.30
C LYS A 33 -14.18 15.75 9.63
N SER A 34 -14.47 14.62 8.98
CA SER A 34 -15.74 13.89 9.14
C SER A 34 -15.77 12.95 10.34
N SER A 35 -14.60 12.54 10.85
CA SER A 35 -14.47 11.51 11.90
C SER A 35 -14.72 12.01 13.33
N GLY A 36 -14.86 13.32 13.55
CA GLY A 36 -14.90 13.90 14.90
C GLY A 36 -13.60 13.72 15.68
N GLY A 37 -12.45 13.68 14.99
CA GLY A 37 -11.11 13.56 15.57
C GLY A 37 -10.63 12.12 15.77
N ARG A 38 -11.39 11.12 15.31
CA ARG A 38 -11.04 9.68 15.39
C ARG A 38 -10.16 9.22 14.21
N ALA A 39 -10.15 9.96 13.13
CA ALA A 39 -9.13 9.87 12.09
C ALA A 39 -8.20 11.08 12.21
N GLN A 40 -6.90 10.85 12.10
CA GLN A 40 -5.86 11.88 12.18
C GLN A 40 -4.94 11.74 10.98
N VAL A 41 -4.65 12.86 10.31
CA VAL A 41 -3.77 12.89 9.13
C VAL A 41 -2.37 13.36 9.52
N PHE A 42 -1.35 12.64 9.04
CA PHE A 42 0.05 12.94 9.27
C PHE A 42 0.81 13.03 7.96
N VAL A 43 1.74 13.95 7.83
CA VAL A 43 2.79 13.92 6.81
C VAL A 43 3.94 13.11 7.36
N ILE A 44 4.13 11.89 6.85
CA ILE A 44 5.15 10.96 7.33
C ILE A 44 6.50 11.11 6.62
N GLY A 45 6.54 11.86 5.52
CA GLY A 45 7.73 12.13 4.76
C GLY A 45 7.43 12.93 3.50
N ARG A 46 8.48 13.11 2.69
CA ARG A 46 8.39 13.74 1.37
C ARG A 46 9.10 12.87 0.33
N SER A 47 8.55 12.86 -0.87
CA SER A 47 9.12 12.17 -2.03
C SER A 47 10.35 12.90 -2.58
N ILE A 48 10.97 12.34 -3.61
CA ILE A 48 12.13 12.93 -4.29
C ILE A 48 11.83 14.33 -4.87
N GLU A 49 10.64 14.54 -5.40
CA GLU A 49 10.19 15.82 -5.95
C GLU A 49 9.46 16.69 -4.89
N ASP A 50 9.70 16.42 -3.60
CA ASP A 50 9.19 17.16 -2.44
C ASP A 50 7.67 17.14 -2.24
N ARG A 51 6.96 16.14 -2.78
CA ARG A 51 5.54 15.92 -2.50
C ARG A 51 5.35 15.25 -1.15
N GLU A 52 4.31 15.64 -0.44
CA GLU A 52 3.96 15.03 0.85
C GLU A 52 3.58 13.55 0.68
N ILE A 53 3.99 12.74 1.64
CA ILE A 53 3.52 11.37 1.81
C ILE A 53 2.63 11.38 3.04
N LYS A 54 1.31 11.18 2.84
CA LYS A 54 0.32 11.26 3.90
C LYS A 54 -0.03 9.87 4.45
N ALA A 55 -0.16 9.80 5.77
CA ALA A 55 -0.74 8.68 6.48
C ALA A 55 -1.98 9.10 7.26
N VAL A 56 -2.95 8.21 7.40
CA VAL A 56 -4.13 8.40 8.25
C VAL A 56 -4.12 7.34 9.34
N ARG A 57 -4.34 7.76 10.58
CA ARG A 57 -4.57 6.89 11.72
C ARG A 57 -6.04 6.94 12.09
N ILE A 58 -6.70 5.80 12.15
CA ILE A 58 -8.11 5.67 12.54
C ILE A 58 -8.19 4.80 13.78
N SER A 59 -8.83 5.34 14.83
CA SER A 59 -9.01 4.66 16.10
C SER A 59 -10.29 5.11 16.80
N LYS A 60 -10.81 4.30 17.72
CA LYS A 60 -12.01 4.67 18.49
C LYS A 60 -11.73 5.76 19.50
N ASN A 61 -10.58 5.69 20.15
CA ASN A 61 -10.13 6.63 21.18
C ASN A 61 -8.67 7.02 20.93
N ASN A 62 -8.30 8.27 21.27
CA ASN A 62 -6.92 8.73 21.11
C ASN A 62 -5.93 8.15 22.16
N SER A 63 -6.40 7.29 23.07
CA SER A 63 -5.63 6.73 24.18
C SER A 63 -5.41 5.20 24.06
N ASP A 64 -5.23 4.69 22.88
CA ASP A 64 -5.22 3.25 22.51
C ASP A 64 -3.85 2.62 22.68
N ALA A 65 -3.27 2.74 23.86
CA ALA A 65 -1.86 2.49 24.10
C ALA A 65 -1.39 1.04 23.80
N ASP A 66 -2.28 0.05 23.75
CA ASP A 66 -1.91 -1.36 23.64
C ASP A 66 -2.77 -2.15 22.65
N LEU A 67 -3.45 -1.47 21.71
CA LEU A 67 -4.22 -2.17 20.68
C LEU A 67 -3.33 -2.62 19.52
N PRO A 68 -3.62 -3.77 18.88
CA PRO A 68 -3.00 -4.17 17.64
C PRO A 68 -3.15 -3.10 16.55
N GLU A 69 -2.10 -2.87 15.79
CA GLU A 69 -2.10 -1.88 14.71
C GLU A 69 -1.95 -2.55 13.35
N ILE A 70 -2.79 -2.16 12.39
CA ILE A 70 -2.82 -2.71 11.04
C ILE A 70 -2.53 -1.60 10.05
N LEU A 71 -1.56 -1.82 9.15
CA LEU A 71 -1.20 -0.88 8.10
C LEU A 71 -1.73 -1.33 6.74
N LEU A 72 -2.45 -0.43 6.07
CA LEU A 72 -2.92 -0.56 4.70
C LEU A 72 -2.12 0.40 3.82
N ALA A 73 -1.30 -0.11 2.90
CA ALA A 73 -0.45 0.70 2.04
C ALA A 73 -0.76 0.50 0.55
N GLY A 74 -0.89 1.60 -0.18
CA GLY A 74 -1.15 1.60 -1.62
C GLY A 74 -0.06 2.31 -2.42
N THR A 75 -0.13 2.17 -3.73
CA THR A 75 0.65 2.91 -4.73
C THR A 75 2.17 2.87 -4.52
N HIS A 76 2.73 1.69 -4.25
CA HIS A 76 4.17 1.46 -4.44
C HIS A 76 4.53 1.66 -5.92
N HIS A 77 3.71 1.11 -6.81
CA HIS A 77 3.92 1.22 -8.25
C HIS A 77 2.97 2.26 -8.84
N ALA A 78 3.54 3.22 -9.50
CA ALA A 78 2.88 4.41 -10.00
C ALA A 78 1.68 4.14 -10.92
N ARG A 79 1.77 3.12 -11.79
CA ARG A 79 0.73 2.76 -12.78
C ARG A 79 -0.47 2.00 -12.22
N GLU A 80 -0.39 1.57 -10.97
CA GLU A 80 -1.39 0.73 -10.31
C GLU A 80 -2.41 1.59 -9.57
N TRP A 81 -3.14 2.43 -10.32
CA TRP A 81 -4.00 3.48 -9.73
C TRP A 81 -5.06 2.95 -8.78
N ILE A 82 -5.67 1.79 -9.05
CA ILE A 82 -6.66 1.18 -8.15
C ILE A 82 -6.10 0.91 -6.75
N SER A 83 -4.77 0.82 -6.61
CA SER A 83 -4.13 0.47 -5.34
C SER A 83 -4.22 1.57 -4.26
N TYR A 84 -4.48 2.83 -4.62
CA TYR A 84 -4.82 3.85 -3.62
C TYR A 84 -6.32 3.85 -3.30
N GLU A 85 -7.15 3.53 -4.29
CA GLU A 85 -8.60 3.64 -4.16
C GLU A 85 -9.15 2.62 -3.16
N VAL A 86 -8.68 1.37 -3.22
CA VAL A 86 -9.17 0.32 -2.33
C VAL A 86 -8.95 0.66 -0.86
N PRO A 87 -7.71 0.93 -0.39
CA PRO A 87 -7.49 1.27 1.03
C PRO A 87 -8.17 2.58 1.43
N LEU A 88 -8.25 3.58 0.54
CA LEU A 88 -8.93 4.84 0.84
C LEU A 88 -10.44 4.64 1.00
N SER A 89 -11.07 3.87 0.13
CA SER A 89 -12.50 3.52 0.26
C SER A 89 -12.78 2.71 1.54
N ILE A 90 -11.86 1.85 1.96
CA ILE A 90 -11.96 1.15 3.25
C ILE A 90 -11.96 2.16 4.40
N ALA A 91 -11.05 3.13 4.37
CA ALA A 91 -10.97 4.17 5.40
C ALA A 91 -12.23 5.05 5.45
N GLU A 92 -12.75 5.45 4.29
CA GLU A 92 -14.01 6.19 4.16
C GLU A 92 -15.18 5.38 4.74
N PHE A 93 -15.31 4.12 4.34
CA PHE A 93 -16.33 3.22 4.89
C PHE A 93 -16.25 3.10 6.41
N ILE A 94 -15.04 2.95 6.95
CA ILE A 94 -14.83 2.88 8.40
C ILE A 94 -15.29 4.18 9.07
N VAL A 95 -14.85 5.33 8.57
CA VAL A 95 -15.20 6.64 9.15
C VAL A 95 -16.70 6.91 9.08
N GLU A 96 -17.34 6.59 7.97
CA GLU A 96 -18.80 6.79 7.78
C GLU A 96 -19.65 5.88 8.68
N ASN A 97 -19.13 4.70 9.03
CA ASN A 97 -19.89 3.65 9.68
C ASN A 97 -19.49 3.38 11.14
N MET A 98 -18.50 4.10 11.69
CA MET A 98 -17.92 3.80 13.00
C MET A 98 -18.91 3.92 14.18
N ASP A 99 -20.00 4.67 14.03
CA ASP A 99 -21.05 4.85 15.04
C ASP A 99 -22.32 4.04 14.75
N SER A 100 -22.51 3.57 13.53
CA SER A 100 -23.76 2.93 13.08
C SER A 100 -23.63 1.43 12.80
N ASN A 101 -22.42 0.97 12.45
CA ASN A 101 -22.17 -0.42 12.10
C ASN A 101 -21.46 -1.15 13.25
N PRO A 102 -22.10 -2.17 13.86
CA PRO A 102 -21.50 -2.91 15.00
C PRO A 102 -20.17 -3.59 14.67
N TYR A 103 -19.97 -4.05 13.43
CA TYR A 103 -18.71 -4.68 13.01
C TYR A 103 -17.57 -3.66 12.93
N VAL A 104 -17.84 -2.48 12.40
CA VAL A 104 -16.85 -1.40 12.34
C VAL A 104 -16.50 -0.92 13.74
N SER A 105 -17.50 -0.74 14.61
CA SER A 105 -17.28 -0.38 16.01
C SER A 105 -16.42 -1.42 16.74
N ASP A 106 -16.70 -2.72 16.56
CA ASP A 106 -15.96 -3.81 17.17
C ASP A 106 -14.51 -3.89 16.68
N ILE A 107 -14.24 -3.66 15.38
CA ILE A 107 -12.89 -3.57 14.84
C ILE A 107 -12.12 -2.43 15.52
N LEU A 108 -12.70 -1.24 15.59
CA LEU A 108 -12.05 -0.07 16.18
C LEU A 108 -11.93 -0.14 17.72
N GLU A 109 -12.68 -0.98 18.39
CA GLU A 109 -12.49 -1.29 19.82
C GLU A 109 -11.26 -2.16 20.08
N ARG A 110 -10.84 -2.93 19.08
CA ARG A 110 -9.79 -3.95 19.19
C ARG A 110 -8.55 -3.69 18.36
N SER A 111 -8.56 -2.65 17.52
CA SER A 111 -7.42 -2.34 16.66
C SER A 111 -7.37 -0.87 16.27
N VAL A 112 -6.19 -0.44 15.86
CA VAL A 112 -5.93 0.83 15.18
C VAL A 112 -5.63 0.56 13.73
N ILE A 113 -6.22 1.31 12.82
CA ILE A 113 -6.01 1.19 11.39
C ILE A 113 -5.16 2.36 10.91
N TRP A 114 -4.06 2.03 10.26
CA TRP A 114 -3.24 2.98 9.54
C TRP A 114 -3.43 2.84 8.04
N LEU A 115 -3.39 3.94 7.33
CA LEU A 115 -3.52 4.01 5.88
C LEU A 115 -2.44 4.90 5.29
N VAL A 116 -1.74 4.41 4.27
CA VAL A 116 -0.89 5.21 3.39
C VAL A 116 -1.38 4.99 1.96
N PRO A 117 -2.29 5.84 1.44
CA PRO A 117 -2.93 5.57 0.15
C PRO A 117 -1.98 5.72 -1.02
N VAL A 118 -1.11 6.74 -1.00
CA VAL A 118 -0.17 7.03 -2.10
C VAL A 118 1.24 7.13 -1.53
N LEU A 119 1.97 6.01 -1.58
CA LEU A 119 3.36 5.97 -1.14
C LEU A 119 4.31 6.61 -2.16
N ASN A 120 3.98 6.52 -3.44
CA ASN A 120 4.78 7.01 -4.58
C ASN A 120 4.08 8.19 -5.28
N PRO A 121 4.01 9.38 -4.67
CA PRO A 121 3.26 10.49 -5.25
C PRO A 121 3.90 11.03 -6.53
N ASP A 122 5.23 11.03 -6.65
CA ASP A 122 5.93 11.50 -7.85
C ASP A 122 5.66 10.59 -9.05
N GLY A 123 5.82 9.29 -8.84
CA GLY A 123 5.51 8.30 -9.86
C GLY A 123 4.04 8.34 -10.25
N TYR A 124 3.12 8.48 -9.28
CA TYR A 124 1.69 8.58 -9.53
C TYR A 124 1.36 9.75 -10.48
N VAL A 125 1.82 10.96 -10.15
CA VAL A 125 1.63 12.15 -10.99
C VAL A 125 2.23 11.93 -12.38
N TYR A 126 3.46 11.41 -12.46
CA TYR A 126 4.10 11.14 -13.73
C TYR A 126 3.34 10.09 -14.57
N SER A 127 2.80 9.05 -13.92
CA SER A 127 2.01 8.02 -14.64
C SER A 127 0.67 8.55 -15.17
N ARG A 128 0.13 9.61 -14.56
CA ARG A 128 -1.09 10.27 -15.04
C ARG A 128 -0.82 11.23 -16.19
N ASP A 129 0.24 12.02 -16.08
CA ASP A 129 0.44 13.20 -16.93
C ASP A 129 1.36 12.94 -18.10
N GLN A 130 2.26 11.95 -18.01
CA GLN A 130 3.33 11.75 -18.99
C GLN A 130 3.39 10.33 -19.56
N GLU A 131 3.44 9.29 -18.69
CA GLU A 131 3.61 7.90 -19.11
C GLU A 131 2.73 6.95 -18.32
N ARG A 132 1.56 6.58 -18.86
CA ARG A 132 0.53 5.77 -18.23
C ARG A 132 1.03 4.47 -17.57
N TYR A 133 2.05 3.87 -18.12
CA TYR A 133 2.60 2.59 -17.66
C TYR A 133 3.85 2.73 -16.79
N TRP A 134 4.19 3.95 -16.38
CA TRP A 134 5.30 4.18 -15.46
C TRP A 134 5.11 3.44 -14.15
N ARG A 135 6.14 2.69 -13.71
CA ARG A 135 6.06 1.83 -12.53
C ARG A 135 6.74 2.43 -11.30
N TYR A 136 7.87 3.09 -11.50
CA TYR A 136 8.89 3.43 -10.50
C TYR A 136 8.61 4.79 -9.82
N ASN A 137 9.46 5.17 -8.83
CA ASN A 137 9.53 6.56 -8.39
C ASN A 137 10.25 7.45 -9.44
N ARG A 138 10.69 8.66 -9.05
CA ARG A 138 11.34 9.59 -9.98
C ARG A 138 12.82 9.83 -9.67
N ARG A 139 13.51 8.88 -9.06
CA ARG A 139 14.95 8.92 -8.79
C ARG A 139 15.74 9.02 -10.10
N ILE A 140 16.66 9.98 -10.19
CA ILE A 140 17.71 9.95 -11.21
C ILE A 140 18.88 9.14 -10.64
N ASN A 141 19.18 8.01 -11.25
CA ASN A 141 20.19 7.09 -10.82
C ASN A 141 21.61 7.54 -11.26
N PRO A 142 22.70 7.03 -10.65
CA PRO A 142 24.07 7.39 -11.03
C PRO A 142 24.43 7.09 -12.49
N ASP A 143 23.79 6.12 -13.12
CA ASP A 143 23.96 5.78 -14.54
C ASP A 143 23.04 6.55 -15.48
N MET A 144 22.34 7.57 -14.96
CA MET A 144 21.36 8.40 -15.66
C MET A 144 20.05 7.68 -16.05
N THR A 145 19.83 6.45 -15.64
CA THR A 145 18.49 5.85 -15.70
C THR A 145 17.57 6.53 -14.68
N VAL A 146 16.25 6.42 -14.88
CA VAL A 146 15.28 7.03 -14.00
C VAL A 146 14.40 5.96 -13.35
N GLY A 147 14.24 6.05 -12.03
CA GLY A 147 13.29 5.27 -11.26
C GLY A 147 13.90 4.13 -10.47
N VAL A 148 13.34 3.95 -9.27
CA VAL A 148 13.57 2.81 -8.38
C VAL A 148 12.23 2.15 -8.12
N ASP A 149 12.19 0.82 -8.15
CA ASP A 149 11.05 0.02 -7.73
C ASP A 149 10.95 0.05 -6.21
N LEU A 150 9.99 0.81 -5.68
CA LEU A 150 9.84 0.95 -4.23
C LEU A 150 9.56 -0.38 -3.53
N ASN A 151 8.90 -1.33 -4.22
CA ASN A 151 8.68 -2.68 -3.68
C ASN A 151 9.86 -3.64 -3.95
N ARG A 152 11.07 -3.10 -4.13
CA ARG A 152 12.37 -3.77 -4.17
C ARG A 152 13.42 -3.03 -3.32
N ASN A 153 12.98 -2.02 -2.56
CA ASN A 153 13.87 -1.13 -1.82
C ASN A 153 13.81 -1.30 -0.29
N TYR A 154 13.09 -2.32 0.20
CA TYR A 154 13.10 -2.71 1.62
C TYR A 154 14.28 -3.63 1.93
N ASP A 155 14.58 -3.87 3.21
CA ASP A 155 15.73 -4.68 3.66
C ASP A 155 15.48 -6.20 3.65
N SER A 156 14.24 -6.63 3.44
CA SER A 156 13.89 -8.05 3.39
C SER A 156 14.66 -8.77 2.26
N SER A 157 15.72 -9.50 2.64
CA SER A 157 16.61 -10.19 1.70
C SER A 157 17.11 -9.31 0.55
N TRP A 158 17.28 -8.02 0.78
CA TRP A 158 17.64 -7.07 -0.27
C TRP A 158 18.90 -7.46 -1.00
N MET A 159 18.87 -7.36 -2.32
CA MET A 159 20.05 -7.51 -3.17
C MET A 159 20.00 -6.45 -4.29
N GLN A 160 21.16 -5.96 -4.66
CA GLN A 160 21.28 -5.03 -5.76
C GLN A 160 21.11 -5.75 -7.11
N VAL A 161 20.09 -5.36 -7.84
CA VAL A 161 19.88 -5.76 -9.25
C VAL A 161 19.78 -4.47 -10.03
N GLU A 162 20.89 -4.05 -10.64
CA GLU A 162 21.01 -2.73 -11.26
C GLU A 162 20.52 -1.62 -10.30
N TYR A 163 20.23 -0.43 -10.79
CA TYR A 163 19.70 0.63 -9.94
C TYR A 163 18.19 0.55 -9.70
N VAL A 164 17.50 -0.38 -10.34
CA VAL A 164 16.05 -0.55 -10.17
C VAL A 164 15.65 -0.96 -8.74
N HIS A 165 16.59 -1.53 -7.97
CA HIS A 165 16.42 -1.82 -6.53
C HIS A 165 16.97 -0.71 -5.62
N GLY A 166 17.45 0.39 -6.20
CA GLY A 166 18.13 1.47 -5.48
C GLY A 166 19.59 1.17 -5.20
N THR A 167 20.26 2.06 -4.46
CA THR A 167 21.68 1.94 -4.10
C THR A 167 21.91 1.21 -2.79
N GLY A 168 20.85 0.87 -2.08
CA GLY A 168 20.84 0.15 -0.81
C GLY A 168 19.40 -0.03 -0.33
N PRO A 169 19.15 -0.87 0.68
CA PRO A 169 17.84 -0.93 1.31
C PRO A 169 17.48 0.45 1.87
N PHE A 170 16.23 0.84 1.67
CA PHE A 170 15.72 2.16 2.08
C PHE A 170 16.53 3.34 1.52
N SER A 171 17.07 3.22 0.30
CA SER A 171 17.72 4.36 -0.37
C SER A 171 16.74 5.44 -0.81
N GLU A 172 15.45 5.13 -0.89
CA GLU A 172 14.43 6.03 -1.38
C GLU A 172 13.67 6.69 -0.23
N PRO A 173 13.40 8.01 -0.29
CA PRO A 173 12.70 8.72 0.79
C PRO A 173 11.30 8.18 1.05
N GLU A 174 10.63 7.63 0.04
CA GLU A 174 9.32 7.02 0.16
C GLU A 174 9.37 5.76 1.04
N THR A 175 10.34 4.88 0.84
CA THR A 175 10.51 3.68 1.67
C THR A 175 11.05 4.01 3.06
N VAL A 176 11.86 5.08 3.18
CA VAL A 176 12.27 5.62 4.48
C VAL A 176 11.05 6.10 5.27
N ALA A 177 10.13 6.83 4.65
CA ALA A 177 8.95 7.36 5.32
C ALA A 177 8.10 6.24 5.93
N ILE A 178 7.84 5.16 5.19
CA ILE A 178 7.05 4.05 5.71
C ILE A 178 7.82 3.21 6.72
N ARG A 179 9.14 3.02 6.52
CA ARG A 179 10.00 2.38 7.52
C ARG A 179 9.93 3.13 8.85
N ASP A 180 10.06 4.45 8.82
CA ASP A 180 10.09 5.26 10.03
C ASP A 180 8.71 5.33 10.70
N LEU A 181 7.63 5.28 9.94
CA LEU A 181 6.28 5.08 10.46
C LEU A 181 6.17 3.74 11.21
N MET A 182 6.69 2.65 10.63
CA MET A 182 6.64 1.31 11.24
C MET A 182 7.63 1.13 12.41
N LYS A 183 8.79 1.78 12.38
CA LYS A 183 9.84 1.65 13.41
C LYS A 183 9.42 2.10 14.81
N ASN A 184 8.35 2.86 14.94
CA ASN A 184 7.81 3.18 16.26
C ASN A 184 7.38 1.93 17.05
N SER A 185 7.07 0.82 16.36
CA SER A 185 6.87 -0.47 17.02
C SER A 185 8.14 -0.97 17.74
N PHE A 186 9.35 -0.45 17.39
CA PHE A 186 10.61 -0.98 17.90
C PHE A 186 11.51 0.07 18.59
N GLU A 187 11.60 1.33 18.13
CA GLU A 187 12.62 2.29 18.57
C GLU A 187 12.15 3.74 18.82
N LYS A 188 10.87 4.06 18.70
CA LYS A 188 10.26 5.40 18.88
C LYS A 188 10.93 6.57 18.13
N PRO A 189 11.22 6.51 16.84
CA PRO A 189 11.71 7.69 16.11
C PRO A 189 10.61 8.70 15.77
N PHE A 190 9.32 8.31 15.84
CA PHE A 190 8.18 9.13 15.50
C PHE A 190 7.15 9.09 16.66
N GLU A 191 6.94 10.22 17.32
CA GLU A 191 6.16 10.28 18.58
C GLU A 191 4.71 9.80 18.43
N ASN A 192 4.19 9.77 17.20
CA ASN A 192 2.81 9.39 16.83
C ASN A 192 2.72 8.25 15.81
N GLY A 193 3.79 7.48 15.59
CA GLY A 193 3.78 6.36 14.65
C GLY A 193 3.17 5.07 15.20
N ILE A 194 3.25 4.01 14.39
CA ILE A 194 2.74 2.68 14.75
C ILE A 194 3.51 2.13 15.95
N LYS A 195 2.82 1.74 17.02
CA LYS A 195 3.44 1.24 18.25
C LYS A 195 3.67 -0.26 18.23
N SER A 196 2.79 -1.01 17.56
CA SER A 196 2.85 -2.45 17.42
C SER A 196 2.24 -2.83 16.08
N LEU A 197 3.07 -3.16 15.09
CA LEU A 197 2.57 -3.60 13.79
C LEU A 197 2.22 -5.08 13.86
N ASP A 198 0.93 -5.38 13.92
CA ASP A 198 0.39 -6.74 14.00
C ASP A 198 -0.12 -7.24 12.64
N GLY A 199 -0.34 -6.34 11.69
CA GLY A 199 -0.76 -6.68 10.34
C GLY A 199 -0.36 -5.64 9.32
N LEU A 200 -0.02 -6.11 8.12
CA LEU A 200 0.32 -5.29 6.98
C LEU A 200 -0.34 -5.84 5.73
N ILE A 201 -1.01 -4.98 4.97
CA ILE A 201 -1.53 -5.29 3.64
C ILE A 201 -1.03 -4.24 2.66
N THR A 202 -0.36 -4.67 1.61
CA THR A 202 0.01 -3.81 0.48
C THR A 202 -0.88 -4.10 -0.72
N TYR A 203 -1.38 -3.04 -1.34
CA TYR A 203 -2.28 -3.15 -2.49
C TYR A 203 -1.54 -2.92 -3.80
N HIS A 204 -1.75 -3.84 -4.72
CA HIS A 204 -1.17 -3.83 -6.05
C HIS A 204 -2.21 -4.12 -7.12
N SER A 205 -1.90 -3.90 -8.38
CA SER A 205 -2.66 -4.39 -9.51
C SER A 205 -1.70 -4.89 -10.61
N TYR A 206 -2.12 -5.88 -11.35
CA TYR A 206 -3.37 -6.62 -11.32
C TYR A 206 -3.12 -8.13 -11.29
N GLY A 207 -4.08 -8.95 -10.84
CA GLY A 207 -3.88 -10.40 -10.88
C GLY A 207 -4.89 -11.24 -10.08
N GLN A 208 -5.76 -10.63 -9.28
CA GLN A 208 -6.69 -11.36 -8.40
C GLN A 208 -5.95 -12.40 -7.55
N MET A 209 -4.95 -11.94 -6.79
CA MET A 209 -4.12 -12.78 -5.94
C MET A 209 -4.05 -12.19 -4.53
N ILE A 210 -4.01 -13.07 -3.53
CA ILE A 210 -3.62 -12.75 -2.16
C ILE A 210 -2.31 -13.47 -1.91
N LEU A 211 -1.25 -12.69 -1.82
CA LEU A 211 0.11 -13.18 -1.66
C LEU A 211 0.58 -12.99 -0.23
N TYR A 212 1.28 -13.99 0.32
CA TYR A 212 1.89 -13.91 1.64
C TYR A 212 3.39 -14.21 1.59
N PRO A 213 4.21 -13.66 2.51
CA PRO A 213 5.65 -13.85 2.51
C PRO A 213 6.04 -15.31 2.84
N PRO A 214 7.32 -15.69 2.56
CA PRO A 214 8.34 -14.89 1.93
C PRO A 214 8.31 -14.92 0.40
N GLY A 215 8.85 -13.88 -0.24
CA GLY A 215 9.08 -13.84 -1.68
C GLY A 215 10.49 -14.27 -2.07
N SER A 216 11.46 -14.20 -1.16
CA SER A 216 12.88 -14.42 -1.44
C SER A 216 13.33 -15.89 -1.44
N THR A 217 12.50 -16.80 -1.00
CA THR A 217 12.77 -18.25 -0.97
C THR A 217 11.51 -19.06 -1.26
N ASN A 218 11.70 -20.25 -1.80
CA ASN A 218 10.62 -21.23 -1.96
C ASN A 218 10.35 -22.07 -0.69
N ASP A 219 11.14 -21.86 0.36
CA ASP A 219 10.86 -22.50 1.63
C ASP A 219 9.57 -21.94 2.23
N PRO A 220 8.75 -22.78 2.87
CA PRO A 220 7.54 -22.29 3.53
C PRO A 220 7.86 -21.24 4.61
N ALA A 221 6.99 -20.23 4.75
CA ALA A 221 7.05 -19.32 5.87
C ALA A 221 6.93 -20.07 7.21
N GLU A 222 7.55 -19.57 8.28
CA GLU A 222 7.46 -20.15 9.63
C GLU A 222 5.99 -20.38 10.07
N LYS A 223 5.07 -19.49 9.65
CA LYS A 223 3.63 -19.55 9.94
C LYS A 223 2.79 -19.77 8.67
N SER A 224 3.28 -20.54 7.72
CA SER A 224 2.64 -20.71 6.41
C SER A 224 1.18 -21.18 6.48
N GLU A 225 0.86 -22.08 7.42
CA GLU A 225 -0.52 -22.54 7.65
C GLU A 225 -1.44 -21.40 8.07
N TYR A 226 -1.00 -20.58 9.02
CA TYR A 226 -1.75 -19.41 9.48
C TYR A 226 -1.96 -18.38 8.36
N TYR A 227 -0.91 -18.05 7.59
CA TYR A 227 -1.04 -17.13 6.47
C TYR A 227 -1.98 -17.66 5.40
N ASN A 228 -1.88 -18.96 5.09
CA ASN A 228 -2.76 -19.58 4.09
C ASN A 228 -4.24 -19.60 4.56
N GLU A 229 -4.49 -19.90 5.83
CA GLU A 229 -5.84 -19.86 6.41
C GLU A 229 -6.44 -18.44 6.34
N LEU A 230 -5.69 -17.44 6.78
CA LEU A 230 -6.10 -16.04 6.76
C LEU A 230 -6.39 -15.56 5.33
N ALA A 231 -5.46 -15.80 4.41
CA ALA A 231 -5.60 -15.38 3.02
C ALA A 231 -6.75 -16.12 2.31
N SER A 232 -6.96 -17.42 2.62
CA SER A 232 -8.09 -18.19 2.11
C SER A 232 -9.42 -17.63 2.60
N LYS A 233 -9.49 -17.22 3.87
CA LYS A 233 -10.68 -16.58 4.42
C LYS A 233 -10.97 -15.23 3.76
N MET A 234 -9.95 -14.43 3.47
CA MET A 234 -10.09 -13.19 2.72
C MET A 234 -10.62 -13.46 1.30
N ALA A 235 -10.11 -14.48 0.61
CA ALA A 235 -10.56 -14.87 -0.73
C ALA A 235 -12.02 -15.36 -0.72
N GLU A 236 -12.42 -16.16 0.27
CA GLU A 236 -13.81 -16.61 0.46
C GLU A 236 -14.77 -15.43 0.65
N LEU A 237 -14.42 -14.49 1.52
CA LEU A 237 -15.22 -13.30 1.77
C LEU A 237 -15.35 -12.43 0.50
N THR A 238 -14.24 -12.22 -0.22
CA THR A 238 -14.26 -11.50 -1.49
C THR A 238 -15.18 -12.18 -2.51
N PHE A 239 -15.11 -13.52 -2.60
CA PHE A 239 -16.01 -14.26 -3.48
C PHE A 239 -17.48 -14.14 -3.06
N SER A 240 -17.78 -14.21 -1.77
CA SER A 240 -19.16 -14.11 -1.27
C SER A 240 -19.78 -12.73 -1.53
N GLU A 241 -18.97 -11.67 -1.46
CA GLU A 241 -19.46 -10.29 -1.59
C GLU A 241 -19.55 -9.81 -3.05
N CYS A 242 -18.60 -10.17 -3.90
CA CYS A 242 -18.53 -9.66 -5.27
C CYS A 242 -18.35 -10.73 -6.36
N GLY A 243 -18.32 -12.02 -6.01
CA GLY A 243 -18.16 -13.12 -6.98
C GLY A 243 -16.79 -13.25 -7.59
N SER A 244 -15.80 -12.46 -7.14
CA SER A 244 -14.43 -12.49 -7.68
C SER A 244 -13.60 -13.57 -7.04
N VAL A 245 -12.96 -14.41 -7.86
CA VAL A 245 -12.08 -15.49 -7.41
C VAL A 245 -10.65 -14.97 -7.26
N TYR A 246 -10.09 -15.05 -6.06
CA TYR A 246 -8.71 -14.73 -5.79
C TYR A 246 -7.89 -15.99 -5.52
N LEU A 247 -6.69 -16.06 -6.13
CA LEU A 247 -5.73 -17.12 -5.86
C LEU A 247 -4.92 -16.79 -4.61
N VAL A 248 -4.76 -17.79 -3.74
CA VAL A 248 -3.97 -17.67 -2.50
C VAL A 248 -2.67 -18.44 -2.68
N MET A 249 -1.54 -17.78 -2.48
CA MET A 249 -0.22 -18.42 -2.58
C MET A 249 0.88 -17.65 -1.86
N GLN A 250 1.99 -18.32 -1.56
CA GLN A 250 3.23 -17.67 -1.16
C GLN A 250 3.79 -16.85 -2.32
N THR A 251 4.34 -15.66 -2.05
CA THR A 251 4.83 -14.73 -3.08
C THR A 251 5.87 -15.38 -4.01
N SER A 252 6.77 -16.19 -3.48
CA SER A 252 7.82 -16.88 -4.25
C SER A 252 7.30 -17.85 -5.31
N VAL A 253 6.06 -18.33 -5.18
CA VAL A 253 5.42 -19.19 -6.21
C VAL A 253 5.18 -18.43 -7.50
N LEU A 254 4.97 -17.11 -7.43
CA LEU A 254 4.82 -16.28 -8.60
C LEU A 254 6.17 -16.03 -9.28
N TYR A 255 7.15 -15.57 -8.51
CA TYR A 255 8.58 -15.43 -8.85
C TYR A 255 9.35 -15.00 -7.58
N LEU A 256 10.67 -15.26 -7.55
CA LEU A 256 11.50 -14.82 -6.42
C LEU A 256 11.60 -13.30 -6.40
N THR A 257 11.40 -12.72 -5.22
CA THR A 257 11.47 -11.28 -4.97
C THR A 257 12.46 -10.98 -3.85
N PHE A 258 13.13 -9.83 -3.92
CA PHE A 258 14.11 -9.38 -2.94
C PHE A 258 13.88 -7.89 -2.65
N GLY A 259 13.93 -7.50 -1.38
CA GLY A 259 13.68 -6.12 -0.97
C GLY A 259 12.22 -5.68 -1.09
N GLU A 260 11.27 -6.60 -1.01
CA GLU A 260 9.84 -6.29 -0.95
C GLU A 260 9.39 -5.91 0.46
N MET A 261 8.26 -5.21 0.56
CA MET A 261 7.60 -4.92 1.82
C MET A 261 6.87 -6.17 2.30
N THR A 262 7.41 -6.83 3.34
CA THR A 262 6.88 -8.08 3.91
C THR A 262 6.90 -8.07 5.43
#